data_c1ffd7f6a8bb7a0619ce6f2acf17d1ce
#
_entry.id   c1ffd7f6a8bb7a0619ce6f2acf17d1ce
#
_cell.length_a   1.000
_cell.length_b   1.000
_cell.length_c   1.000
_cell.angle_alpha   90.00
_cell.angle_beta   90.00
_cell.angle_gamma   90.00
#
_symmetry.space_group_name_H-M   'P 1'
#
loop_
_entity.id
_entity.type
_entity.pdbx_description
1 polymer ?
#
loop_
_entity_poly.entity_id
_entity_poly.type
_entity_poly.pdbx_seq_one_letter_code
_entity_poly.pdbx_strand_id
1 'polypeptide(L)'
;PLTYYTKKENDKILAYSSFSDMGDFYFVGNTYVMPHSRGQGIYGRLLSSRNKHLSDKPKVTLVNPIEGTDIQILKNQVAKQGGVEVTCYEQVSDIMSQDLYKTLCCLPVYIYR
;
A
#
# COMPACT_ATOMS: atom_id res chain seq x y z
N PRO A 1 14.85 -6.00 2.01
CA PRO A 1 14.09 -7.03 2.72
C PRO A 1 12.69 -6.54 3.08
N LEU A 2 11.74 -7.48 3.07
CA LEU A 2 10.36 -7.19 3.41
C LEU A 2 10.17 -7.20 4.93
N THR A 3 9.44 -6.19 5.43
CA THR A 3 8.99 -6.14 6.81
C THR A 3 7.46 -6.16 6.82
N TYR A 4 6.88 -6.83 7.82
CA TYR A 4 5.43 -6.94 7.91
C TYR A 4 4.90 -6.10 9.05
N TYR A 5 3.82 -5.37 8.78
CA TYR A 5 3.02 -4.65 9.74
C TYR A 5 1.74 -5.45 9.96
N THR A 6 1.49 -5.89 11.20
CA THR A 6 0.41 -6.85 11.47
C THR A 6 -0.63 -6.29 12.44
N LYS A 7 -1.88 -6.72 12.27
CA LYS A 7 -2.95 -6.56 13.24
C LYS A 7 -3.24 -7.92 13.86
N LYS A 8 -3.11 -8.00 15.19
CA LYS A 8 -3.32 -9.24 15.94
C LYS A 8 -4.45 -9.12 16.95
N GLU A 9 -5.09 -10.23 17.23
CA GLU A 9 -6.05 -10.39 18.31
C GLU A 9 -5.89 -11.78 18.90
N ASN A 10 -5.69 -11.88 20.23
CA ASN A 10 -5.47 -13.15 20.93
C ASN A 10 -4.36 -14.00 20.28
N ASP A 11 -3.24 -13.37 19.94
CA ASP A 11 -2.08 -13.95 19.26
C ASP A 11 -2.33 -14.48 17.84
N LYS A 12 -3.52 -14.23 17.29
CA LYS A 12 -3.84 -14.55 15.91
C LYS A 12 -3.70 -13.32 15.02
N ILE A 13 -3.07 -13.50 13.86
CA ILE A 13 -2.95 -12.43 12.87
C ILE A 13 -4.28 -12.30 12.15
N LEU A 14 -4.91 -11.12 12.23
CA LEU A 14 -6.15 -10.81 11.51
C LEU A 14 -5.87 -10.20 10.15
N ALA A 15 -4.77 -9.46 10.03
CA ALA A 15 -4.41 -8.77 8.80
C ALA A 15 -2.92 -8.43 8.83
N TYR A 16 -2.35 -8.21 7.63
CA TYR A 16 -0.95 -7.78 7.53
C TYR A 16 -0.76 -6.92 6.28
N SER A 17 0.31 -6.13 6.28
CA SER A 17 0.78 -5.39 5.14
C SER A 17 2.31 -5.45 5.14
N SER A 18 2.92 -5.60 3.98
CA SER A 18 4.38 -5.59 3.87
C SER A 18 4.88 -4.21 3.49
N PHE A 19 6.13 -3.92 3.83
CA PHE A 19 6.81 -2.74 3.34
C PHE A 19 8.30 -3.01 3.17
N SER A 20 8.95 -2.24 2.30
CA SER A 20 10.39 -2.25 2.11
C SER A 20 10.89 -0.82 2.11
N ASP A 21 12.00 -0.57 2.80
CA ASP A 21 12.67 0.73 2.77
C ASP A 21 13.51 0.82 1.50
N MET A 22 13.15 1.73 0.60
CA MET A 22 13.84 1.92 -0.68
C MET A 22 14.79 3.13 -0.64
N GLY A 23 15.04 3.70 0.53
CA GLY A 23 15.88 4.88 0.70
C GLY A 23 15.06 6.16 0.73
N ASP A 24 14.60 6.61 -0.41
CA ASP A 24 13.83 7.85 -0.52
C ASP A 24 12.32 7.65 -0.31
N PHE A 25 11.87 6.43 -0.26
CA PHE A 25 10.45 6.09 -0.03
C PHE A 25 10.33 4.68 0.52
N TYR A 26 9.15 4.36 1.06
CA TYR A 26 8.78 3.00 1.40
C TYR A 26 7.92 2.42 0.29
N PHE A 27 8.27 1.22 -0.16
CA PHE A 27 7.38 0.45 -1.03
C PHE A 27 6.47 -0.38 -0.12
N VAL A 28 5.17 -0.11 -0.17
CA VAL A 28 4.19 -0.78 0.70
C VAL A 28 3.24 -1.61 -0.15
N GLY A 29 2.80 -2.76 0.37
CA GLY A 29 1.93 -3.63 -0.41
C GLY A 29 1.64 -4.94 0.28
N ASN A 30 1.14 -5.90 -0.51
CA ASN A 30 0.76 -7.23 -0.04
C ASN A 30 -0.13 -7.17 1.21
N THR A 31 -1.12 -6.26 1.18
CA THR A 31 -2.05 -6.08 2.28
C THR A 31 -3.14 -7.14 2.21
N TYR A 32 -3.33 -7.84 3.30
CA TYR A 32 -4.30 -8.93 3.35
C TYR A 32 -5.03 -8.94 4.68
N VAL A 33 -6.35 -9.15 4.61
CA VAL A 33 -7.21 -9.33 5.77
C VAL A 33 -7.73 -10.77 5.72
N MET A 34 -7.60 -11.50 6.83
CA MET A 34 -8.07 -12.88 6.89
C MET A 34 -9.57 -12.93 6.57
N PRO A 35 -10.04 -13.97 5.84
CA PRO A 35 -11.42 -13.99 5.35
C PRO A 35 -12.48 -13.79 6.43
N HIS A 36 -12.31 -14.40 7.60
CA HIS A 36 -13.28 -14.30 8.70
C HIS A 36 -13.27 -12.92 9.39
N SER A 37 -12.28 -12.08 9.08
CA SER A 37 -12.14 -10.75 9.68
C SER A 37 -12.53 -9.64 8.70
N ARG A 38 -12.94 -9.97 7.50
CA ARG A 38 -13.32 -8.99 6.47
C ARG A 38 -14.67 -8.34 6.78
N GLY A 39 -14.90 -7.16 6.21
CA GLY A 39 -16.14 -6.43 6.39
C GLY A 39 -16.25 -5.67 7.72
N GLN A 40 -15.16 -5.58 8.48
CA GLN A 40 -15.12 -4.91 9.79
C GLN A 40 -14.28 -3.63 9.78
N GLY A 41 -13.87 -3.15 8.59
CA GLY A 41 -13.05 -1.94 8.47
C GLY A 41 -11.57 -2.15 8.84
N ILE A 42 -11.13 -3.40 9.00
CA ILE A 42 -9.75 -3.70 9.40
C ILE A 42 -8.76 -3.25 8.33
N TYR A 43 -9.10 -3.44 7.05
CA TYR A 43 -8.24 -3.04 5.93
C TYR A 43 -7.89 -1.55 6.00
N GLY A 44 -8.90 -0.69 6.12
CA GLY A 44 -8.69 0.76 6.19
C GLY A 44 -7.89 1.18 7.43
N ARG A 45 -8.21 0.59 8.59
CA ARG A 45 -7.47 0.88 9.83
C ARG A 45 -6.03 0.42 9.75
N LEU A 46 -5.77 -0.73 9.10
CA LEU A 46 -4.42 -1.23 8.91
C LEU A 46 -3.59 -0.30 8.02
N LEU A 47 -4.16 0.14 6.89
CA LEU A 47 -3.49 1.08 5.99
C LEU A 47 -3.19 2.40 6.71
N SER A 48 -4.15 2.93 7.46
CA SER A 48 -3.98 4.17 8.21
C SER A 48 -2.87 4.04 9.25
N SER A 49 -2.87 2.97 10.04
CA SER A 49 -1.86 2.71 11.06
C SER A 49 -0.47 2.52 10.45
N ARG A 50 -0.38 1.77 9.35
CA ARG A 50 0.88 1.57 8.62
C ARG A 50 1.43 2.91 8.12
N ASN A 51 0.61 3.71 7.48
CA ASN A 51 1.06 4.99 6.92
C ASN A 51 1.48 5.97 8.01
N LYS A 52 0.83 5.94 9.16
CA LYS A 52 1.22 6.74 10.31
C LYS A 52 2.56 6.27 10.90
N HIS A 53 2.76 4.96 10.96
CA HIS A 53 4.02 4.38 11.44
C HIS A 53 5.19 4.72 10.50
N LEU A 54 4.93 4.75 9.20
CA LEU A 54 5.93 5.04 8.16
C LEU A 54 5.86 6.50 7.69
N SER A 55 5.67 7.45 8.61
CA SER A 55 5.38 8.84 8.26
C SER A 55 6.62 9.67 7.89
N ASP A 56 7.82 9.15 8.07
CA ASP A 56 9.07 9.88 7.81
C ASP A 56 9.43 9.99 6.31
N LYS A 57 8.81 9.20 5.46
CA LYS A 57 9.05 9.20 4.01
C LYS A 57 7.76 8.97 3.23
N PRO A 58 7.73 9.37 1.95
CA PRO A 58 6.62 8.98 1.08
C PRO A 58 6.49 7.46 0.98
N LYS A 59 5.29 6.98 0.71
CA LYS A 59 4.99 5.56 0.52
C LYS A 59 4.41 5.37 -0.87
N VAL A 60 4.88 4.35 -1.58
CA VAL A 60 4.40 4.00 -2.92
C VAL A 60 3.80 2.61 -2.86
N THR A 61 2.64 2.45 -3.46
CA THR A 61 1.98 1.14 -3.55
C THR A 61 1.46 0.90 -4.96
N LEU A 62 1.35 -0.38 -5.33
CA LEU A 62 0.69 -0.80 -6.55
C LEU A 62 -0.66 -1.39 -6.18
N VAL A 63 -1.69 -1.03 -6.95
CA VAL A 63 -3.00 -1.66 -6.79
C VAL A 63 -3.04 -2.88 -7.69
N ASN A 64 -2.93 -4.05 -7.07
CA ASN A 64 -2.95 -5.34 -7.75
C ASN A 64 -4.20 -6.10 -7.32
N PRO A 65 -5.22 -6.21 -8.19
CA PRO A 65 -6.44 -6.93 -7.81
C PRO A 65 -6.15 -8.42 -7.67
N ILE A 66 -6.54 -8.98 -6.53
CA ILE A 66 -6.53 -10.42 -6.34
C ILE A 66 -7.78 -10.97 -7.03
N GLU A 67 -7.72 -12.22 -7.49
CA GLU A 67 -8.85 -12.90 -8.11
C GLU A 67 -10.13 -12.71 -7.28
N GLY A 68 -11.20 -12.25 -7.95
CA GLY A 68 -12.47 -11.98 -7.31
C GLY A 68 -12.61 -10.64 -6.62
N THR A 69 -11.56 -9.79 -6.62
CA THR A 69 -11.61 -8.46 -6.02
C THR A 69 -11.77 -7.38 -7.11
N ASP A 70 -12.72 -6.47 -6.89
CA ASP A 70 -12.92 -5.33 -7.79
C ASP A 70 -11.80 -4.31 -7.60
N ILE A 71 -11.06 -4.01 -8.68
CA ILE A 71 -9.96 -3.05 -8.65
C ILE A 71 -10.42 -1.66 -8.22
N GLN A 72 -11.65 -1.28 -8.56
CA GLN A 72 -12.17 0.05 -8.19
C GLN A 72 -12.36 0.17 -6.67
N ILE A 73 -12.75 -0.91 -6.02
CA ILE A 73 -12.85 -0.95 -4.55
C ILE A 73 -11.48 -0.73 -3.92
N LEU A 74 -10.45 -1.41 -4.44
CA LEU A 74 -9.08 -1.25 -3.96
C LEU A 74 -8.57 0.18 -4.17
N LYS A 75 -8.79 0.75 -5.35
CA LYS A 75 -8.41 2.13 -5.64
C LYS A 75 -9.09 3.11 -4.69
N ASN A 76 -10.38 2.90 -4.42
CA ASN A 76 -11.13 3.76 -3.51
C ASN A 76 -10.60 3.69 -2.08
N GLN A 77 -10.20 2.50 -1.62
CA GLN A 77 -9.62 2.35 -0.29
C GLN A 77 -8.27 3.06 -0.18
N VAL A 78 -7.42 2.97 -1.18
CA VAL A 78 -6.13 3.65 -1.20
C VAL A 78 -6.33 5.17 -1.22
N ALA A 79 -7.23 5.66 -2.07
CA ALA A 79 -7.54 7.09 -2.15
C ALA A 79 -8.11 7.63 -0.83
N LYS A 80 -8.98 6.85 -0.19
CA LYS A 80 -9.57 7.22 1.09
C LYS A 80 -8.52 7.39 2.19
N GLN A 81 -7.42 6.66 2.12
CA GLN A 81 -6.32 6.76 3.06
C GLN A 81 -5.27 7.81 2.65
N GLY A 82 -5.57 8.64 1.68
CA GLY A 82 -4.69 9.73 1.26
C GLY A 82 -3.78 9.41 0.09
N GLY A 83 -3.94 8.25 -0.55
CA GLY A 83 -3.17 7.89 -1.72
C GLY A 83 -3.62 8.66 -2.95
N VAL A 84 -2.66 9.10 -3.76
CA VAL A 84 -2.91 9.82 -5.02
C VAL A 84 -2.37 8.97 -6.16
N GLU A 85 -3.18 8.76 -7.18
CA GLU A 85 -2.75 7.98 -8.34
C GLU A 85 -1.67 8.73 -9.12
N VAL A 86 -0.59 8.03 -9.43
CA VAL A 86 0.53 8.56 -10.21
C VAL A 86 0.24 8.29 -11.69
N THR A 87 0.15 9.35 -12.48
CA THR A 87 -0.18 9.27 -13.91
C THR A 87 1.00 9.61 -14.81
N CYS A 88 2.08 10.19 -14.25
CA CYS A 88 3.31 10.48 -15.00
C CYS A 88 4.52 10.46 -14.07
N TYR A 89 5.70 10.25 -14.66
CA TYR A 89 6.95 10.13 -13.91
C TYR A 89 7.27 11.37 -13.08
N GLU A 90 6.93 12.54 -13.56
CA GLU A 90 7.25 13.81 -12.88
C GLU A 90 6.69 13.87 -11.46
N GLN A 91 5.61 13.15 -11.19
CA GLN A 91 5.00 13.10 -9.86
C GLN A 91 5.85 12.36 -8.84
N VAL A 92 6.80 11.54 -9.27
CA VAL A 92 7.65 10.71 -8.41
C VAL A 92 9.15 10.84 -8.74
N SER A 93 9.52 11.78 -9.60
CA SER A 93 10.92 11.94 -10.04
C SER A 93 11.86 12.32 -8.89
N ASP A 94 11.32 12.86 -7.81
CA ASP A 94 12.09 13.21 -6.61
C ASP A 94 12.46 12.00 -5.74
N ILE A 95 11.81 10.85 -5.94
CA ILE A 95 12.01 9.68 -5.07
C ILE A 95 12.44 8.41 -5.81
N MET A 96 12.31 8.35 -7.13
CA MET A 96 12.69 7.15 -7.87
C MET A 96 13.20 7.47 -9.26
N SER A 97 13.97 6.52 -9.82
CA SER A 97 14.46 6.62 -11.19
C SER A 97 13.35 6.36 -12.20
N GLN A 98 13.56 6.83 -13.43
CA GLN A 98 12.64 6.58 -14.53
C GLN A 98 12.53 5.08 -14.84
N ASP A 99 13.63 4.34 -14.76
CA ASP A 99 13.63 2.90 -15.00
C ASP A 99 12.77 2.16 -13.97
N LEU A 100 12.87 2.53 -12.70
CA LEU A 100 12.04 1.94 -11.67
C LEU A 100 10.56 2.26 -11.90
N TYR A 101 10.25 3.51 -12.22
CA TYR A 101 8.87 3.91 -12.52
C TYR A 101 8.27 3.11 -13.68
N LYS A 102 9.05 2.91 -14.75
CA LYS A 102 8.60 2.11 -15.91
C LYS A 102 8.29 0.66 -15.53
N THR A 103 9.06 0.11 -14.60
CA THR A 103 8.83 -1.24 -14.10
C THR A 103 7.53 -1.31 -13.28
N LEU A 104 7.27 -0.29 -12.46
CA LEU A 104 6.11 -0.28 -11.57
C LEU A 104 4.79 0.04 -12.29
N CYS A 105 4.82 0.86 -13.33
CA CYS A 105 3.59 1.38 -13.95
C CYS A 105 2.83 0.36 -14.81
N CYS A 106 3.22 -0.92 -14.80
CA CYS A 106 2.38 -2.00 -15.37
C CYS A 106 1.08 -2.20 -14.57
N LEU A 107 1.04 -1.72 -13.33
CA LEU A 107 -0.14 -1.69 -12.48
C LEU A 107 -0.41 -0.24 -12.03
N PRO A 108 -1.63 0.08 -11.59
CA PRO A 108 -1.88 1.41 -11.04
C PRO A 108 -0.96 1.71 -9.87
N VAL A 109 -0.24 2.83 -9.94
CA VAL A 109 0.70 3.29 -8.91
C VAL A 109 0.05 4.40 -8.11
N TYR A 110 0.11 4.29 -6.78
CA TYR A 110 -0.37 5.33 -5.86
C TYR A 110 0.75 5.77 -4.94
N ILE A 111 0.74 7.05 -4.58
CA ILE A 111 1.72 7.60 -3.63
C ILE A 111 0.99 8.22 -2.45
N TYR A 112 1.51 7.96 -1.26
CA TYR A 112 1.14 8.65 -0.03
C TYR A 112 2.30 9.55 0.35
N ARG A 113 2.10 10.84 0.31
CA ARG A 113 3.10 11.79 0.78
C ARG A 113 2.79 12.24 2.20
#